data_e6ad67ef4c793228eaedf9dd4d817083
#
_entry.id   e6ad67ef4c793228eaedf9dd4d817083
#
_cell.length_a   1.000
_cell.length_b   1.000
_cell.length_c   1.000
_cell.angle_alpha   90.00
_cell.angle_beta   90.00
_cell.angle_gamma   90.00
#
_symmetry.space_group_name_H-M   'P 1'
#
loop_
_entity.id
_entity.type
_entity.pdbx_description
1 polymer ?
#
loop_
_entity_poly.entity_id
_entity_poly.type
_entity_poly.pdbx_seq_one_letter_code
_entity_poly.pdbx_strand_id
1 'polypeptide(L)'
;MRHGLRAIAFLGGQSIAAPAYDAKTFLLLDRLTFGATAGEAARLKAMGVNRWLDSELHPPAADDLPAQVQQQIDALDMKPMNALVVDFAAKVKALKAISDSDLRVAAGHAYQQELSDCAKQAAARSVLRDLYSPFQLREVMTWFWFNHFNVHQYKADIRAMVGDYEETIRAHALGHFRDLLEATLRHPAMLRYLDNAQNAVGHINENYAREIMELHTLGVGAGYTQQDVEALAHILTGVGVDVASNPPRVKPELQDQIVRHGPFVFNPARHDYSDQIFLGHKIKGAGFAEVEEALDILVRDPATARHISRELATYFVTDDPPASLVDEMSKTFLRSNGDIAAVLRTMIDAPEFSASTGKKFKDPVRYVMSAVRLAYEDKVILNTQPVQNWLNRLAEGLYNYQTPDGYPLAASAWDGPGQIETRFEIARQIGSGSAGLFKPDMPGVADNPAFPQIENALYFDGLQQTLRPATRAVLDEAQSPQDWNVLFLSSPDFMR
;
A
#
# COMPACT_ATOMS: atom_id res chain seq x y z
N MET A 1 -45.78 -20.55 -65.70
CA MET A 1 -45.46 -19.22 -65.19
C MET A 1 -44.32 -19.38 -64.15
N ARG A 2 -43.13 -18.97 -64.54
CA ARG A 2 -41.90 -19.12 -63.67
C ARG A 2 -41.71 -17.79 -62.93
N HIS A 3 -41.70 -17.81 -61.60
CA HIS A 3 -41.32 -16.67 -60.79
C HIS A 3 -39.90 -16.87 -60.33
N GLY A 4 -38.97 -16.04 -60.85
CA GLY A 4 -37.59 -15.98 -60.44
C GLY A 4 -37.45 -15.21 -59.11
N LEU A 5 -36.91 -15.88 -58.10
CA LEU A 5 -36.37 -15.22 -56.89
C LEU A 5 -34.95 -14.70 -57.23
N ARG A 6 -34.79 -13.39 -57.17
CA ARG A 6 -33.46 -12.73 -57.17
C ARG A 6 -32.91 -12.82 -55.75
N ALA A 7 -31.81 -13.55 -55.58
CA ALA A 7 -30.98 -13.49 -54.40
C ALA A 7 -30.21 -12.16 -54.39
N ILE A 8 -30.47 -11.34 -53.37
CA ILE A 8 -29.67 -10.15 -53.08
C ILE A 8 -28.50 -10.65 -52.21
N ALA A 9 -27.29 -10.68 -52.77
CA ALA A 9 -26.06 -10.92 -52.03
C ALA A 9 -25.72 -9.64 -51.22
N PHE A 10 -25.90 -9.69 -49.90
CA PHE A 10 -25.32 -8.71 -48.99
C PHE A 10 -23.82 -9.03 -48.85
N LEU A 11 -22.98 -8.35 -49.61
CA LEU A 11 -21.54 -8.25 -49.35
C LEU A 11 -21.36 -7.21 -48.23
N GLY A 12 -21.64 -7.60 -47.00
CA GLY A 12 -21.20 -6.87 -45.82
C GLY A 12 -19.81 -7.31 -45.50
N GLY A 13 -18.79 -6.60 -46.00
CA GLY A 13 -17.45 -6.70 -45.49
C GLY A 13 -17.43 -6.23 -44.04
N GLN A 14 -17.50 -7.16 -43.09
CA GLN A 14 -17.13 -6.85 -41.71
C GLN A 14 -15.64 -6.55 -41.72
N SER A 15 -15.31 -5.26 -41.64
CA SER A 15 -14.02 -4.82 -41.15
C SER A 15 -13.91 -5.40 -39.73
N ILE A 16 -13.13 -6.46 -39.57
CA ILE A 16 -12.69 -6.92 -38.26
C ILE A 16 -11.86 -5.75 -37.72
N ALA A 17 -12.47 -4.90 -36.87
CA ALA A 17 -11.74 -3.89 -36.15
C ALA A 17 -10.58 -4.63 -35.45
N ALA A 18 -9.35 -4.13 -35.62
CA ALA A 18 -8.21 -4.65 -34.87
C ALA A 18 -8.58 -4.67 -33.38
N PRO A 19 -8.21 -5.72 -32.61
CA PRO A 19 -8.53 -5.83 -31.21
C PRO A 19 -8.21 -4.53 -30.49
N ALA A 20 -9.12 -4.06 -29.66
CA ALA A 20 -9.04 -2.74 -29.02
C ALA A 20 -7.79 -2.62 -28.14
N TYR A 21 -7.29 -3.76 -27.61
CA TYR A 21 -6.13 -3.87 -26.73
C TYR A 21 -5.27 -5.08 -27.12
N ASP A 22 -3.95 -4.97 -26.97
CA ASP A 22 -3.07 -6.13 -27.11
C ASP A 22 -2.77 -6.76 -25.74
N ALA A 23 -2.29 -7.99 -25.75
CA ALA A 23 -1.92 -8.71 -24.54
C ALA A 23 -0.86 -7.98 -23.70
N LYS A 24 0.03 -7.22 -24.33
CA LYS A 24 1.07 -6.45 -23.63
C LYS A 24 0.47 -5.31 -22.82
N THR A 25 -0.52 -4.60 -23.38
CA THR A 25 -1.26 -3.54 -22.70
C THR A 25 -1.97 -4.10 -21.44
N PHE A 26 -2.66 -5.23 -21.59
CA PHE A 26 -3.29 -5.88 -20.46
C PHE A 26 -2.27 -6.25 -19.36
N LEU A 27 -1.19 -6.93 -19.72
CA LEU A 27 -0.17 -7.36 -18.76
C LEU A 27 0.56 -6.19 -18.08
N LEU A 28 0.75 -5.08 -18.79
CA LEU A 28 1.32 -3.85 -18.23
C LEU A 28 0.39 -3.27 -17.15
N LEU A 29 -0.89 -3.12 -17.47
CA LEU A 29 -1.90 -2.62 -16.52
C LEU A 29 -2.00 -3.55 -15.31
N ASP A 30 -2.15 -4.86 -15.53
CA ASP A 30 -2.26 -5.83 -14.44
C ASP A 30 -1.05 -5.81 -13.48
N ARG A 31 0.15 -5.48 -14.02
CA ARG A 31 1.37 -5.40 -13.22
C ARG A 31 1.54 -4.09 -12.45
N LEU A 32 1.20 -2.95 -13.03
CA LEU A 32 1.42 -1.63 -12.43
C LEU A 32 0.23 -1.11 -11.62
N THR A 33 -0.93 -1.75 -11.73
CA THR A 33 -2.17 -1.38 -11.04
C THR A 33 -2.65 -2.52 -10.13
N PHE A 34 -3.72 -2.29 -9.39
CA PHE A 34 -4.44 -3.37 -8.72
C PHE A 34 -5.35 -4.17 -9.68
N GLY A 35 -4.91 -4.39 -10.92
CA GLY A 35 -5.58 -5.16 -11.94
C GLY A 35 -6.18 -4.29 -13.05
N ALA A 36 -6.10 -4.80 -14.27
CA ALA A 36 -6.60 -4.11 -15.47
C ALA A 36 -8.12 -3.99 -15.46
N THR A 37 -8.62 -2.84 -15.94
CA THR A 37 -10.04 -2.60 -16.24
C THR A 37 -10.21 -2.11 -17.68
N ALA A 38 -11.41 -2.24 -18.25
CA ALA A 38 -11.67 -1.75 -19.61
C ALA A 38 -11.54 -0.22 -19.71
N GLY A 39 -11.94 0.51 -18.66
CA GLY A 39 -11.79 1.95 -18.58
C GLY A 39 -10.32 2.39 -18.59
N GLU A 40 -9.46 1.73 -17.81
CA GLU A 40 -8.03 2.03 -17.82
C GLU A 40 -7.34 1.63 -19.13
N ALA A 41 -7.70 0.48 -19.68
CA ALA A 41 -7.22 0.07 -20.99
C ALA A 41 -7.60 1.07 -22.09
N ALA A 42 -8.84 1.60 -22.05
CA ALA A 42 -9.28 2.67 -22.95
C ALA A 42 -8.48 3.97 -22.75
N ARG A 43 -8.25 4.37 -21.49
CA ARG A 43 -7.43 5.55 -21.14
C ARG A 43 -5.99 5.39 -21.66
N LEU A 44 -5.36 4.26 -21.39
CA LEU A 44 -4.00 3.97 -21.86
C LEU A 44 -3.94 4.01 -23.40
N LYS A 45 -4.90 3.40 -24.09
CA LYS A 45 -4.98 3.43 -25.55
C LYS A 45 -5.12 4.86 -26.10
N ALA A 46 -5.99 5.66 -25.50
CA ALA A 46 -6.21 7.06 -25.91
C ALA A 46 -4.99 7.94 -25.70
N MET A 47 -4.25 7.74 -24.60
CA MET A 47 -3.06 8.53 -24.26
C MET A 47 -1.78 7.98 -24.91
N GLY A 48 -1.70 6.69 -25.16
CA GLY A 48 -0.48 5.95 -25.47
C GLY A 48 0.35 5.66 -24.21
N VAL A 49 1.11 4.54 -24.24
CA VAL A 49 1.83 3.98 -23.08
C VAL A 49 2.69 5.02 -22.34
N ASN A 50 3.49 5.80 -23.06
CA ASN A 50 4.41 6.75 -22.44
C ASN A 50 3.70 7.87 -21.67
N ARG A 51 2.64 8.45 -22.23
CA ARG A 51 1.90 9.52 -21.55
C ARG A 51 1.07 8.97 -20.38
N TRP A 52 0.50 7.78 -20.55
CA TRP A 52 -0.20 7.11 -19.48
C TRP A 52 0.76 6.83 -18.31
N LEU A 53 1.91 6.23 -18.58
CA LEU A 53 2.92 5.95 -17.56
C LEU A 53 3.44 7.22 -16.89
N ASP A 54 3.65 8.29 -17.64
CA ASP A 54 4.06 9.59 -17.07
C ASP A 54 2.97 10.14 -16.13
N SER A 55 1.69 10.00 -16.48
CA SER A 55 0.58 10.40 -15.60
C SER A 55 0.44 9.53 -14.35
N GLU A 56 0.82 8.26 -14.39
CA GLU A 56 0.85 7.37 -13.23
C GLU A 56 2.05 7.65 -12.30
N LEU A 57 3.20 7.98 -12.88
CA LEU A 57 4.43 8.31 -12.13
C LEU A 57 4.36 9.71 -11.48
N HIS A 58 3.60 10.63 -12.07
CA HIS A 58 3.43 12.01 -11.59
C HIS A 58 1.97 12.40 -11.45
N PRO A 59 1.19 11.69 -10.60
CA PRO A 59 -0.22 11.97 -10.41
C PRO A 59 -0.42 13.34 -9.75
N PRO A 60 -1.56 14.03 -10.01
CA PRO A 60 -1.90 15.24 -9.29
C PRO A 60 -2.09 14.95 -7.79
N ALA A 61 -1.92 15.96 -6.96
CA ALA A 61 -2.12 15.83 -5.51
C ALA A 61 -3.57 15.50 -5.15
N ALA A 62 -4.54 16.06 -5.89
CA ALA A 62 -5.95 15.81 -5.67
C ALA A 62 -6.37 14.45 -6.24
N ASP A 63 -7.24 13.74 -5.50
CA ASP A 63 -7.92 12.55 -6.00
C ASP A 63 -9.10 12.97 -6.88
N ASP A 64 -9.17 12.40 -8.08
CA ASP A 64 -10.31 12.54 -8.95
C ASP A 64 -11.17 11.26 -8.90
N LEU A 65 -11.61 10.93 -7.67
CA LEU A 65 -12.42 9.74 -7.42
C LEU A 65 -13.82 9.90 -7.98
N PRO A 66 -14.47 8.81 -8.44
CA PRO A 66 -15.88 8.85 -8.80
C PRO A 66 -16.71 9.42 -7.64
N ALA A 67 -17.70 10.28 -7.97
CA ALA A 67 -18.48 11.01 -6.97
C ALA A 67 -19.13 10.09 -5.91
N GLN A 68 -19.60 8.90 -6.30
CA GLN A 68 -20.18 7.93 -5.39
C GLN A 68 -19.13 7.34 -4.42
N VAL A 69 -17.90 7.16 -4.86
CA VAL A 69 -16.78 6.70 -4.02
C VAL A 69 -16.39 7.78 -3.02
N GLN A 70 -16.28 9.04 -3.50
CA GLN A 70 -15.98 10.18 -2.63
C GLN A 70 -17.05 10.35 -1.55
N GLN A 71 -18.33 10.24 -1.90
CA GLN A 71 -19.45 10.28 -0.93
C GLN A 71 -19.35 9.17 0.14
N GLN A 72 -18.93 7.97 -0.24
CA GLN A 72 -18.71 6.89 0.74
C GLN A 72 -17.54 7.20 1.68
N ILE A 73 -16.44 7.71 1.15
CA ILE A 73 -15.28 8.13 1.97
C ILE A 73 -15.67 9.25 2.93
N ASP A 74 -16.39 10.26 2.45
CA ASP A 74 -16.86 11.38 3.28
C ASP A 74 -17.81 10.90 4.40
N ALA A 75 -18.61 9.86 4.13
CA ALA A 75 -19.53 9.27 5.09
C ALA A 75 -18.84 8.44 6.18
N LEU A 76 -17.54 8.11 6.05
CA LEU A 76 -16.79 7.41 7.11
C LEU A 76 -16.59 8.26 8.37
N ASP A 77 -16.86 9.57 8.31
CA ASP A 77 -16.73 10.51 9.45
C ASP A 77 -15.37 10.39 10.18
N MET A 78 -14.30 10.26 9.42
CA MET A 78 -12.95 10.10 9.95
C MET A 78 -12.47 11.38 10.61
N LYS A 79 -12.22 11.30 11.92
CA LYS A 79 -11.68 12.44 12.67
C LYS A 79 -10.19 12.64 12.39
N PRO A 80 -9.70 13.90 12.43
CA PRO A 80 -8.27 14.18 12.34
C PRO A 80 -7.48 13.42 13.42
N MET A 81 -6.34 12.83 13.05
CA MET A 81 -5.48 12.05 13.96
C MET A 81 -5.14 12.81 15.24
N ASN A 82 -4.80 14.10 15.14
CA ASN A 82 -4.48 14.92 16.32
C ASN A 82 -5.62 14.95 17.35
N ALA A 83 -6.86 15.03 16.91
CA ALA A 83 -8.04 15.00 17.80
C ALA A 83 -8.22 13.61 18.41
N LEU A 84 -8.07 12.53 17.58
CA LEU A 84 -8.18 11.16 18.06
C LEU A 84 -7.15 10.83 19.14
N VAL A 85 -5.88 11.17 18.90
CA VAL A 85 -4.79 10.84 19.84
C VAL A 85 -4.97 11.55 21.20
N VAL A 86 -5.44 12.78 21.20
CA VAL A 86 -5.76 13.52 22.43
C VAL A 86 -6.96 12.90 23.16
N ASP A 87 -8.03 12.59 22.43
CA ASP A 87 -9.24 11.96 22.99
C ASP A 87 -8.93 10.59 23.60
N PHE A 88 -8.23 9.73 22.87
CA PHE A 88 -7.84 8.40 23.37
C PHE A 88 -6.88 8.48 24.56
N ALA A 89 -5.97 9.45 24.61
CA ALA A 89 -5.12 9.68 25.77
C ALA A 89 -5.95 10.08 27.00
N ALA A 90 -6.97 10.94 26.84
CA ALA A 90 -7.90 11.30 27.90
C ALA A 90 -8.73 10.08 28.37
N LYS A 91 -9.23 9.26 27.47
CA LYS A 91 -9.95 8.00 27.77
C LYS A 91 -9.09 7.03 28.57
N VAL A 92 -7.82 6.82 28.19
CA VAL A 92 -6.87 5.97 28.95
C VAL A 92 -6.70 6.50 30.38
N LYS A 93 -6.59 7.83 30.56
CA LYS A 93 -6.48 8.43 31.88
C LYS A 93 -7.77 8.22 32.69
N ALA A 94 -8.93 8.38 32.09
CA ALA A 94 -10.23 8.14 32.72
C ALA A 94 -10.39 6.66 33.11
N LEU A 95 -10.03 5.71 32.23
CA LEU A 95 -10.06 4.27 32.53
C LEU A 95 -9.23 3.89 33.76
N LYS A 96 -8.05 4.48 33.92
CA LYS A 96 -7.18 4.25 35.07
C LYS A 96 -7.77 4.79 36.38
N ALA A 97 -8.67 5.77 36.32
CA ALA A 97 -9.32 6.39 37.48
C ALA A 97 -10.58 5.60 37.96
N ILE A 98 -11.10 4.66 37.18
CA ILE A 98 -12.25 3.83 37.56
C ILE A 98 -11.81 2.79 38.58
N SER A 99 -12.34 2.90 39.80
CA SER A 99 -12.05 1.95 40.89
C SER A 99 -12.89 0.67 40.81
N ASP A 100 -14.12 0.76 40.31
CA ASP A 100 -15.00 -0.39 40.11
C ASP A 100 -14.48 -1.28 39.00
N SER A 101 -14.31 -2.59 39.26
CA SER A 101 -13.72 -3.55 38.32
C SER A 101 -14.59 -3.75 37.08
N ASP A 102 -15.92 -3.89 37.28
CA ASP A 102 -16.82 -4.26 36.16
C ASP A 102 -17.05 -3.04 35.26
N LEU A 103 -17.18 -1.85 35.86
CA LEU A 103 -17.22 -0.60 35.07
C LEU A 103 -15.94 -0.35 34.29
N ARG A 104 -14.77 -0.67 34.88
CA ARG A 104 -13.48 -0.51 34.18
C ARG A 104 -13.34 -1.49 33.00
N VAL A 105 -13.80 -2.73 33.17
CA VAL A 105 -13.82 -3.71 32.07
C VAL A 105 -14.75 -3.26 30.95
N ALA A 106 -15.98 -2.84 31.27
CA ALA A 106 -16.96 -2.36 30.29
C ALA A 106 -16.42 -1.13 29.51
N ALA A 107 -15.86 -0.15 30.22
CA ALA A 107 -15.25 1.02 29.60
C ALA A 107 -14.01 0.67 28.77
N GLY A 108 -13.25 -0.34 29.19
CA GLY A 108 -12.13 -0.90 28.41
C GLY A 108 -12.59 -1.52 27.09
N HIS A 109 -13.67 -2.27 27.09
CA HIS A 109 -14.26 -2.82 25.86
C HIS A 109 -14.74 -1.71 24.91
N ALA A 110 -15.44 -0.69 25.43
CA ALA A 110 -15.86 0.46 24.62
C ALA A 110 -14.67 1.19 24.00
N TYR A 111 -13.62 1.42 24.75
CA TYR A 111 -12.35 2.00 24.24
C TYR A 111 -11.73 1.18 23.13
N GLN A 112 -11.65 -0.16 23.28
CA GLN A 112 -11.11 -1.05 22.25
C GLN A 112 -11.98 -1.09 21.00
N GLN A 113 -13.30 -0.99 21.15
CA GLN A 113 -14.23 -0.94 20.02
C GLN A 113 -14.04 0.35 19.22
N GLU A 114 -13.98 1.51 19.86
CA GLU A 114 -13.75 2.79 19.18
C GLU A 114 -12.42 2.81 18.43
N LEU A 115 -11.34 2.27 19.02
CA LEU A 115 -10.06 2.11 18.31
C LEU A 115 -10.20 1.20 17.07
N SER A 116 -10.96 0.10 17.20
CA SER A 116 -11.17 -0.81 16.07
C SER A 116 -11.99 -0.17 14.96
N ASP A 117 -12.95 0.69 15.32
CA ASP A 117 -13.76 1.41 14.34
C ASP A 117 -12.91 2.43 13.56
N CYS A 118 -11.95 3.12 14.21
CA CYS A 118 -10.98 3.98 13.49
C CYS A 118 -10.18 3.21 12.44
N ALA A 119 -9.63 2.04 12.81
CA ALA A 119 -8.85 1.23 11.86
C ALA A 119 -9.71 0.64 10.74
N LYS A 120 -10.96 0.23 11.02
CA LYS A 120 -11.91 -0.24 10.00
C LYS A 120 -12.28 0.86 9.00
N GLN A 121 -12.50 2.08 9.47
CA GLN A 121 -12.76 3.24 8.61
C GLN A 121 -11.55 3.54 7.73
N ALA A 122 -10.34 3.50 8.28
CA ALA A 122 -9.11 3.66 7.50
C ALA A 122 -8.99 2.57 6.42
N ALA A 123 -9.20 1.30 6.78
CA ALA A 123 -9.17 0.19 5.83
C ALA A 123 -10.27 0.28 4.76
N ALA A 124 -11.46 0.78 5.12
CA ALA A 124 -12.54 1.01 4.14
C ALA A 124 -12.14 2.08 3.12
N ARG A 125 -11.52 3.18 3.56
CA ARG A 125 -11.00 4.23 2.68
C ARG A 125 -9.90 3.70 1.76
N SER A 126 -8.94 2.93 2.29
CA SER A 126 -7.88 2.28 1.51
C SER A 126 -8.47 1.40 0.41
N VAL A 127 -9.36 0.46 0.75
CA VAL A 127 -10.04 -0.41 -0.22
C VAL A 127 -10.76 0.37 -1.31
N LEU A 128 -11.48 1.44 -0.96
CA LEU A 128 -12.19 2.26 -1.95
C LEU A 128 -11.23 2.96 -2.91
N ARG A 129 -10.07 3.44 -2.44
CA ARG A 129 -9.05 4.05 -3.28
C ARG A 129 -8.35 3.03 -4.17
N ASP A 130 -7.97 1.89 -3.62
CA ASP A 130 -7.32 0.79 -4.36
C ASP A 130 -8.20 0.30 -5.50
N LEU A 131 -9.52 0.27 -5.30
CA LEU A 131 -10.46 -0.15 -6.32
C LEU A 131 -10.74 0.93 -7.38
N TYR A 132 -10.81 2.21 -7.00
CA TYR A 132 -11.42 3.25 -7.85
C TYR A 132 -10.56 4.47 -8.12
N SER A 133 -9.35 4.58 -7.55
CA SER A 133 -8.45 5.69 -7.89
C SER A 133 -8.10 5.66 -9.37
N PRO A 134 -8.14 6.80 -10.09
CA PRO A 134 -7.68 6.88 -11.46
C PRO A 134 -6.14 6.83 -11.60
N PHE A 135 -5.41 6.93 -10.48
CA PHE A 135 -3.95 6.89 -10.42
C PHE A 135 -3.51 5.65 -9.62
N GLN A 136 -3.64 4.50 -10.25
CA GLN A 136 -3.50 3.21 -9.61
C GLN A 136 -2.07 2.91 -9.12
N LEU A 137 -1.05 3.37 -9.85
CA LEU A 137 0.34 3.16 -9.42
C LEU A 137 0.62 3.84 -8.08
N ARG A 138 0.02 5.00 -7.80
CA ARG A 138 0.14 5.64 -6.49
C ARG A 138 -0.44 4.77 -5.37
N GLU A 139 -1.59 4.14 -5.56
CA GLU A 139 -2.20 3.27 -4.56
C GLU A 139 -1.37 1.99 -4.35
N VAL A 140 -0.89 1.37 -5.43
CA VAL A 140 0.03 0.22 -5.35
C VAL A 140 1.31 0.58 -4.60
N MET A 141 1.88 1.76 -4.87
CA MET A 141 3.08 2.24 -4.17
C MET A 141 2.79 2.64 -2.72
N THR A 142 1.58 3.12 -2.42
CA THR A 142 1.15 3.36 -1.04
C THR A 142 1.14 2.07 -0.23
N TRP A 143 0.56 1.00 -0.76
CA TRP A 143 0.59 -0.32 -0.14
C TRP A 143 2.03 -0.86 0.00
N PHE A 144 2.85 -0.77 -1.06
CA PHE A 144 4.24 -1.19 -1.02
C PHE A 144 5.02 -0.48 0.10
N TRP A 145 4.91 0.85 0.19
CA TRP A 145 5.61 1.63 1.21
C TRP A 145 5.02 1.45 2.61
N PHE A 146 3.71 1.24 2.72
CA PHE A 146 3.12 0.90 4.01
C PHE A 146 3.67 -0.44 4.53
N ASN A 147 3.83 -1.41 3.63
CA ASN A 147 4.44 -2.70 3.96
C ASN A 147 5.93 -2.56 4.33
N HIS A 148 6.68 -1.76 3.59
CA HIS A 148 8.10 -1.47 3.86
C HIS A 148 8.32 -0.72 5.19
N PHE A 149 7.50 0.27 5.50
CA PHE A 149 7.48 1.03 6.75
C PHE A 149 6.38 0.51 7.68
N ASN A 150 6.28 -0.79 7.85
CA ASN A 150 5.17 -1.42 8.55
C ASN A 150 4.99 -0.93 9.98
N VAL A 151 3.73 -0.76 10.38
CA VAL A 151 3.30 -0.56 11.76
C VAL A 151 2.13 -1.50 12.07
N HIS A 152 2.21 -2.22 13.21
CA HIS A 152 1.12 -3.11 13.61
C HIS A 152 0.02 -2.37 14.34
N GLN A 153 -1.20 -2.42 13.81
CA GLN A 153 -2.34 -1.66 14.33
C GLN A 153 -2.72 -1.96 15.79
N TYR A 154 -2.43 -3.16 16.28
CA TYR A 154 -2.79 -3.57 17.64
C TYR A 154 -1.74 -3.20 18.71
N LYS A 155 -0.60 -2.61 18.35
CA LYS A 155 0.33 -2.05 19.34
C LYS A 155 -0.19 -0.69 19.82
N ALA A 156 -0.33 -0.54 21.13
CA ALA A 156 -0.82 0.68 21.80
C ALA A 156 -2.16 1.20 21.18
N ASP A 157 -2.21 2.46 20.77
CA ASP A 157 -3.34 3.14 20.15
C ASP A 157 -3.11 3.43 18.65
N ILE A 158 -2.25 2.66 17.99
CA ILE A 158 -1.91 2.86 16.57
C ILE A 158 -3.15 2.79 15.67
N ARG A 159 -4.19 2.04 16.04
CA ARG A 159 -5.48 2.01 15.32
C ARG A 159 -6.12 3.40 15.15
N ALA A 160 -5.83 4.35 16.03
CA ALA A 160 -6.27 5.74 15.88
C ALA A 160 -5.42 6.55 14.89
N MET A 161 -4.27 6.03 14.46
CA MET A 161 -3.26 6.75 13.69
C MET A 161 -3.02 6.14 12.31
N VAL A 162 -3.37 4.85 12.12
CA VAL A 162 -2.98 4.12 10.90
C VAL A 162 -3.53 4.75 9.62
N GLY A 163 -4.72 5.36 9.68
CA GLY A 163 -5.28 6.04 8.53
C GLY A 163 -4.52 7.31 8.14
N ASP A 164 -4.07 8.10 9.10
CA ASP A 164 -3.23 9.28 8.86
C ASP A 164 -1.81 8.88 8.41
N TYR A 165 -1.29 7.78 8.98
CA TYR A 165 -0.01 7.20 8.58
C TYR A 165 -0.01 6.75 7.12
N GLU A 166 -1.06 6.08 6.68
CA GLU A 166 -1.24 5.70 5.27
C GLU A 166 -1.32 6.93 4.35
N GLU A 167 -2.09 7.98 4.73
CA GLU A 167 -2.13 9.24 3.97
C GLU A 167 -0.76 9.91 3.87
N THR A 168 0.00 9.89 4.97
CA THR A 168 1.37 10.41 4.99
C THR A 168 2.27 9.66 4.01
N ILE A 169 2.21 8.34 3.99
CA ILE A 169 2.93 7.51 3.02
C ILE A 169 2.45 7.80 1.59
N ARG A 170 1.13 7.85 1.38
CA ARG A 170 0.51 8.09 0.08
C ARG A 170 0.94 9.42 -0.55
N ALA A 171 1.04 10.46 0.25
CA ALA A 171 1.49 11.78 -0.21
C ALA A 171 2.95 11.77 -0.73
N HIS A 172 3.77 10.82 -0.31
CA HIS A 172 5.19 10.71 -0.66
C HIS A 172 5.51 9.48 -1.53
N ALA A 173 4.51 8.64 -1.88
CA ALA A 173 4.71 7.33 -2.45
C ALA A 173 5.48 7.30 -3.79
N LEU A 174 5.45 8.39 -4.56
CA LEU A 174 6.13 8.57 -5.85
C LEU A 174 7.10 9.76 -5.87
N GLY A 175 7.37 10.37 -4.70
CA GLY A 175 8.28 11.48 -4.52
C GLY A 175 9.73 11.04 -4.26
N HIS A 176 10.44 11.82 -3.45
CA HIS A 176 11.79 11.43 -3.03
C HIS A 176 11.78 10.52 -1.80
N PHE A 177 12.58 9.47 -1.83
CA PHE A 177 12.69 8.52 -0.71
C PHE A 177 13.14 9.20 0.59
N ARG A 178 13.95 10.25 0.50
CA ARG A 178 14.36 11.06 1.66
C ARG A 178 13.17 11.68 2.39
N ASP A 179 12.22 12.23 1.62
CA ASP A 179 11.04 12.89 2.18
C ASP A 179 10.08 11.85 2.79
N LEU A 180 9.93 10.70 2.13
CA LEU A 180 9.13 9.58 2.64
C LEU A 180 9.71 9.03 3.95
N LEU A 181 11.02 8.82 4.03
CA LEU A 181 11.72 8.34 5.22
C LEU A 181 11.53 9.32 6.39
N GLU A 182 11.70 10.62 6.16
CA GLU A 182 11.49 11.63 7.19
C GLU A 182 10.02 11.72 7.62
N ALA A 183 9.07 11.65 6.68
CA ALA A 183 7.65 11.68 6.96
C ALA A 183 7.22 10.52 7.87
N THR A 184 7.74 9.30 7.60
CA THR A 184 7.48 8.14 8.46
C THR A 184 8.16 8.25 9.82
N LEU A 185 9.40 8.78 9.89
CA LEU A 185 10.10 9.04 11.14
C LEU A 185 9.38 10.04 12.03
N ARG A 186 8.81 11.09 11.45
CA ARG A 186 8.06 12.10 12.21
C ARG A 186 6.66 11.65 12.59
N HIS A 187 6.18 10.52 12.08
CA HIS A 187 4.82 10.09 12.35
C HIS A 187 4.68 9.39 13.71
N PRO A 188 3.69 9.78 14.56
CA PRO A 188 3.51 9.21 15.89
C PRO A 188 3.29 7.70 15.92
N ALA A 189 2.68 7.12 14.87
CA ALA A 189 2.47 5.68 14.75
C ALA A 189 3.81 4.92 14.74
N MET A 190 4.78 5.34 13.90
CA MET A 190 6.10 4.73 13.82
C MET A 190 6.90 4.90 15.11
N LEU A 191 6.90 6.12 15.68
CA LEU A 191 7.60 6.41 16.94
C LEU A 191 7.08 5.59 18.13
N ARG A 192 5.77 5.26 18.15
CA ARG A 192 5.18 4.37 19.14
C ARG A 192 5.40 2.91 18.81
N TYR A 193 5.36 2.56 17.53
CA TYR A 193 5.55 1.19 17.10
C TYR A 193 6.96 0.68 17.41
N LEU A 194 7.99 1.48 17.16
CA LEU A 194 9.39 1.13 17.40
C LEU A 194 9.95 1.74 18.70
N ASP A 195 9.06 2.20 19.60
CA ASP A 195 9.37 2.64 20.97
C ASP A 195 10.32 3.85 21.07
N ASN A 196 10.56 4.59 19.97
CA ASN A 196 11.42 5.77 20.01
C ASN A 196 10.84 6.93 20.85
N ALA A 197 9.51 6.96 21.02
CA ALA A 197 8.88 7.94 21.89
C ALA A 197 9.41 7.91 23.35
N GLN A 198 10.05 6.82 23.76
CA GLN A 198 10.69 6.65 25.08
C GLN A 198 12.20 6.94 25.04
N ASN A 199 12.81 7.05 23.87
CA ASN A 199 14.24 7.25 23.70
C ASN A 199 14.68 8.64 24.21
N ALA A 200 15.65 8.67 25.13
CA ALA A 200 16.11 9.89 25.77
C ALA A 200 17.53 9.74 26.30
N VAL A 201 18.23 10.85 26.49
CA VAL A 201 19.51 10.87 27.17
C VAL A 201 19.40 10.18 28.53
N GLY A 202 20.31 9.21 28.77
CA GLY A 202 20.30 8.36 29.98
C GLY A 202 19.32 7.17 29.92
N HIS A 203 18.52 7.03 28.88
CA HIS A 203 17.62 5.92 28.61
C HIS A 203 17.57 5.62 27.11
N ILE A 204 18.72 5.23 26.55
CA ILE A 204 18.86 4.96 25.13
C ILE A 204 18.03 3.73 24.73
N ASN A 205 17.27 3.87 23.66
CA ASN A 205 16.51 2.78 23.03
C ASN A 205 16.94 2.64 21.57
N GLU A 206 17.57 1.50 21.26
CA GLU A 206 18.14 1.21 19.95
C GLU A 206 17.12 0.66 18.96
N ASN A 207 15.91 0.30 19.39
CA ASN A 207 14.97 -0.44 18.56
C ASN A 207 14.72 0.26 17.23
N TYR A 208 14.33 1.54 17.26
CA TYR A 208 14.07 2.27 16.02
C TYR A 208 15.35 2.53 15.21
N ALA A 209 16.46 2.84 15.87
CA ALA A 209 17.74 3.03 15.19
C ALA A 209 18.16 1.77 14.41
N ARG A 210 17.95 0.60 14.99
CA ARG A 210 18.23 -0.68 14.34
C ARG A 210 17.33 -0.89 13.13
N GLU A 211 16.01 -0.77 13.30
CA GLU A 211 15.05 -1.05 12.25
C GLU A 211 15.16 -0.08 11.06
N ILE A 212 15.44 1.22 11.33
CA ILE A 212 15.63 2.19 10.24
C ILE A 212 16.86 1.87 9.39
N MET A 213 17.92 1.30 9.99
CA MET A 213 19.11 0.85 9.27
C MET A 213 18.90 -0.50 8.59
N GLU A 214 18.35 -1.48 9.29
CA GLU A 214 18.26 -2.87 8.83
C GLU A 214 17.15 -3.10 7.80
N LEU A 215 15.99 -2.49 8.02
CA LEU A 215 14.79 -2.75 7.20
C LEU A 215 14.44 -1.58 6.28
N HIS A 216 14.53 -0.36 6.79
CA HIS A 216 14.00 0.79 6.05
C HIS A 216 15.03 1.45 5.11
N THR A 217 16.36 1.18 5.28
CA THR A 217 17.40 1.82 4.46
C THR A 217 18.47 0.84 3.98
N LEU A 218 19.53 0.63 4.75
CA LEU A 218 20.75 -0.06 4.30
C LEU A 218 20.51 -1.54 3.91
N GLY A 219 19.61 -2.20 4.59
CA GLY A 219 19.38 -3.64 4.47
C GLY A 219 20.22 -4.45 5.48
N VAL A 220 19.75 -5.64 5.82
CA VAL A 220 20.43 -6.57 6.72
C VAL A 220 21.80 -6.93 6.15
N GLY A 221 22.85 -6.82 6.99
CA GLY A 221 24.22 -7.20 6.60
C GLY A 221 24.93 -6.22 5.67
N ALA A 222 24.48 -4.97 5.58
CA ALA A 222 25.05 -3.93 4.74
C ALA A 222 26.41 -3.37 5.22
N GLY A 223 27.00 -3.95 6.25
CA GLY A 223 28.35 -3.61 6.74
C GLY A 223 28.39 -2.55 7.85
N TYR A 224 27.25 -2.02 8.30
CA TYR A 224 27.19 -1.18 9.52
C TYR A 224 27.49 -2.02 10.78
N THR A 225 27.90 -1.34 11.83
CA THR A 225 28.31 -1.94 13.10
C THR A 225 27.29 -1.68 14.20
N GLN A 226 27.38 -2.40 15.31
CA GLN A 226 26.60 -2.10 16.52
C GLN A 226 26.85 -0.66 17.01
N GLN A 227 28.06 -0.13 16.84
CA GLN A 227 28.38 1.26 17.20
C GLN A 227 27.62 2.28 16.33
N ASP A 228 27.36 1.97 15.05
CA ASP A 228 26.54 2.82 14.18
C ASP A 228 25.08 2.82 14.66
N VAL A 229 24.55 1.66 15.09
CA VAL A 229 23.19 1.58 15.67
C VAL A 229 23.09 2.41 16.95
N GLU A 230 24.08 2.28 17.87
CA GLU A 230 24.16 3.08 19.09
C GLU A 230 24.25 4.59 18.78
N ALA A 231 25.10 4.98 17.83
CA ALA A 231 25.24 6.37 17.41
C ALA A 231 23.91 6.94 16.90
N LEU A 232 23.21 6.20 16.04
CA LEU A 232 21.89 6.63 15.54
C LEU A 232 20.86 6.69 16.67
N ALA A 233 20.88 5.76 17.62
CA ALA A 233 20.00 5.78 18.78
C ALA A 233 20.22 7.04 19.65
N HIS A 234 21.48 7.47 19.84
CA HIS A 234 21.83 8.72 20.50
C HIS A 234 21.31 9.94 19.72
N ILE A 235 21.51 9.98 18.41
CA ILE A 235 20.98 11.02 17.51
C ILE A 235 19.45 11.13 17.59
N LEU A 236 18.74 10.00 17.69
CA LEU A 236 17.27 9.95 17.76
C LEU A 236 16.71 10.25 19.16
N THR A 237 17.55 10.50 20.18
CA THR A 237 17.07 10.91 21.51
C THR A 237 16.27 12.21 21.43
N GLY A 238 15.22 12.30 22.23
CA GLY A 238 14.32 13.46 22.25
C GLY A 238 13.29 13.50 21.13
N VAL A 239 13.44 12.71 20.07
CA VAL A 239 12.40 12.52 19.04
C VAL A 239 11.29 11.65 19.62
N GLY A 240 10.05 12.17 19.67
CA GLY A 240 9.00 11.45 20.36
C GLY A 240 7.59 11.97 20.07
N VAL A 241 6.66 11.56 20.93
CA VAL A 241 5.23 11.88 20.84
C VAL A 241 4.78 12.59 22.11
N ASP A 242 4.16 13.75 21.94
CA ASP A 242 3.55 14.51 23.03
C ASP A 242 2.15 14.99 22.62
N VAL A 243 1.15 14.57 23.39
CA VAL A 243 -0.26 14.94 23.19
C VAL A 243 -0.70 16.14 24.06
N ALA A 244 0.19 16.67 24.90
CA ALA A 244 -0.12 17.83 25.72
C ALA A 244 -0.33 19.08 24.85
N SER A 245 -1.25 19.93 25.27
CA SER A 245 -1.55 21.19 24.55
C SER A 245 -0.40 22.21 24.64
N ASN A 246 0.40 22.15 25.70
CA ASN A 246 1.53 23.04 25.92
C ASN A 246 2.84 22.39 25.44
N PRO A 247 3.80 23.17 24.93
CA PRO A 247 5.10 22.64 24.59
C PRO A 247 5.82 22.09 25.82
N PRO A 248 6.80 21.17 25.63
CA PRO A 248 7.62 20.67 26.73
C PRO A 248 8.29 21.82 27.51
N ARG A 249 8.36 21.63 28.84
CA ARG A 249 9.11 22.59 29.68
C ARG A 249 10.60 22.32 29.54
N VAL A 250 11.30 23.26 28.96
CA VAL A 250 12.75 23.21 28.76
C VAL A 250 13.40 24.46 29.36
N LYS A 251 14.72 24.44 29.52
CA LYS A 251 15.48 25.63 29.89
C LYS A 251 15.36 26.71 28.80
N PRO A 252 15.44 28.01 29.15
CA PRO A 252 15.29 29.11 28.18
C PRO A 252 16.18 28.99 26.94
N GLU A 253 17.42 28.55 27.11
CA GLU A 253 18.39 28.35 26.02
C GLU A 253 18.05 27.23 25.03
N LEU A 254 17.13 26.34 25.38
CA LEU A 254 16.67 25.23 24.54
C LEU A 254 15.29 25.48 23.92
N GLN A 255 14.65 26.58 24.24
CA GLN A 255 13.26 26.87 23.83
C GLN A 255 13.11 26.89 22.30
N ASP A 256 14.05 27.52 21.60
CA ASP A 256 14.04 27.68 20.15
C ASP A 256 14.40 26.39 19.38
N GLN A 257 14.85 25.36 20.10
CA GLN A 257 15.19 24.05 19.51
C GLN A 257 14.02 23.07 19.54
N ILE A 258 12.88 23.42 20.15
CA ILE A 258 11.68 22.57 20.13
C ILE A 258 11.14 22.53 18.71
N VAL A 259 11.03 21.32 18.13
CA VAL A 259 10.32 21.08 16.87
C VAL A 259 9.02 20.35 17.18
N ARG A 260 7.87 20.88 16.70
CA ARG A 260 6.55 20.26 16.96
C ARG A 260 5.64 20.34 15.74
N HIS A 261 5.04 19.20 15.38
CA HIS A 261 3.99 19.09 14.37
C HIS A 261 2.89 18.15 14.87
N GLY A 262 1.78 18.71 15.34
CA GLY A 262 0.75 17.92 16.01
C GLY A 262 1.31 17.16 17.22
N PRO A 263 1.11 15.84 17.30
CA PRO A 263 1.66 15.00 18.37
C PRO A 263 3.16 14.71 18.25
N PHE A 264 3.78 14.91 17.08
CA PHE A 264 5.24 14.80 16.93
C PHE A 264 5.93 15.90 17.71
N VAL A 265 6.98 15.54 18.45
CA VAL A 265 7.83 16.51 19.17
C VAL A 265 9.30 16.07 19.16
N PHE A 266 10.20 17.00 18.88
CA PHE A 266 11.57 16.93 19.33
C PHE A 266 11.70 17.73 20.62
N ASN A 267 12.04 17.05 21.71
CA ASN A 267 12.23 17.64 23.03
C ASN A 267 13.73 17.76 23.33
N PRO A 268 14.33 18.96 23.21
CA PRO A 268 15.75 19.17 23.38
C PRO A 268 16.24 18.88 24.81
N ALA A 269 15.35 18.88 25.82
CA ALA A 269 15.75 18.50 27.20
C ALA A 269 15.95 16.98 27.36
N ARG A 270 15.53 16.18 26.39
CA ARG A 270 15.69 14.73 26.37
C ARG A 270 16.77 14.26 25.38
N HIS A 271 17.36 15.20 24.63
CA HIS A 271 18.35 14.90 23.60
C HIS A 271 19.78 14.81 24.15
N ASP A 272 20.55 13.91 23.55
CA ASP A 272 21.99 13.78 23.80
C ASP A 272 22.79 14.62 22.80
N TYR A 273 23.40 15.67 23.27
CA TYR A 273 24.21 16.61 22.45
C TYR A 273 25.66 16.17 22.28
N SER A 274 26.05 14.94 22.58
CA SER A 274 27.40 14.45 22.33
C SER A 274 27.64 14.25 20.82
N ASP A 275 28.86 14.61 20.36
CA ASP A 275 29.26 14.32 18.98
C ASP A 275 29.21 12.80 18.73
N GLN A 276 28.64 12.38 17.61
CA GLN A 276 28.53 10.99 17.19
C GLN A 276 29.39 10.70 15.97
N ILE A 277 29.84 9.46 15.83
CA ILE A 277 30.41 8.92 14.58
C ILE A 277 29.39 7.92 14.02
N PHE A 278 28.75 8.25 12.91
CA PHE A 278 27.71 7.47 12.28
C PHE A 278 28.11 7.12 10.84
N LEU A 279 28.23 5.85 10.52
CA LEU A 279 28.65 5.34 9.19
C LEU A 279 29.94 6.02 8.70
N GLY A 280 30.90 6.26 9.60
CA GLY A 280 32.17 6.93 9.33
C GLY A 280 32.09 8.46 9.22
N HIS A 281 30.91 9.08 9.33
CA HIS A 281 30.72 10.53 9.35
C HIS A 281 30.67 11.07 10.77
N LYS A 282 31.35 12.19 11.01
CA LYS A 282 31.26 12.87 12.30
C LYS A 282 30.08 13.84 12.31
N ILE A 283 29.06 13.54 13.09
CA ILE A 283 27.87 14.40 13.34
C ILE A 283 28.10 15.13 14.66
N LYS A 284 27.95 16.46 14.64
CA LYS A 284 28.10 17.28 15.85
C LYS A 284 26.76 17.42 16.55
N GLY A 285 26.78 17.48 17.87
CA GLY A 285 25.61 17.73 18.69
C GLY A 285 24.96 19.09 18.37
N ALA A 286 23.84 19.06 17.67
CA ALA A 286 23.14 20.25 17.14
C ALA A 286 21.59 20.14 17.23
N GLY A 287 21.09 19.19 18.01
CA GLY A 287 19.65 18.97 18.18
C GLY A 287 19.00 18.30 16.96
N PHE A 288 17.80 18.74 16.56
CA PHE A 288 17.07 18.04 15.49
C PHE A 288 17.81 18.00 14.14
N ALA A 289 18.71 18.95 13.87
CA ALA A 289 19.53 18.97 12.67
C ALA A 289 20.42 17.70 12.53
N GLU A 290 20.80 17.07 13.65
CA GLU A 290 21.54 15.78 13.63
C GLU A 290 20.71 14.65 13.02
N VAL A 291 19.40 14.64 13.31
CA VAL A 291 18.48 13.66 12.75
C VAL A 291 18.38 13.83 11.24
N GLU A 292 18.24 15.08 10.76
CA GLU A 292 18.20 15.41 9.34
C GLU A 292 19.49 15.01 8.63
N GLU A 293 20.65 15.28 9.23
CA GLU A 293 21.96 14.88 8.70
C GLU A 293 22.11 13.36 8.63
N ALA A 294 21.68 12.63 9.68
CA ALA A 294 21.72 11.17 9.69
C ALA A 294 20.83 10.55 8.61
N LEU A 295 19.62 11.08 8.39
CA LEU A 295 18.75 10.64 7.29
C LEU A 295 19.38 10.90 5.91
N ASP A 296 20.06 12.03 5.74
CA ASP A 296 20.77 12.35 4.51
C ASP A 296 21.91 11.37 4.23
N ILE A 297 22.66 10.97 5.26
CA ILE A 297 23.72 9.96 5.17
C ILE A 297 23.12 8.62 4.74
N LEU A 298 22.05 8.17 5.41
CA LEU A 298 21.38 6.90 5.11
C LEU A 298 20.88 6.84 3.65
N VAL A 299 20.24 7.88 3.17
CA VAL A 299 19.66 7.90 1.81
C VAL A 299 20.73 7.95 0.72
N ARG A 300 21.88 8.59 0.99
CA ARG A 300 22.99 8.64 0.03
C ARG A 300 23.88 7.40 0.03
N ASP A 301 23.66 6.48 0.96
CA ASP A 301 24.45 5.26 1.02
C ASP A 301 24.11 4.32 -0.17
N PRO A 302 25.11 3.80 -0.89
CA PRO A 302 24.89 2.84 -1.98
C PRO A 302 24.16 1.56 -1.55
N ALA A 303 24.28 1.15 -0.27
CA ALA A 303 23.54 -0.01 0.25
C ALA A 303 22.02 0.28 0.27
N THR A 304 21.61 1.48 0.72
CA THR A 304 20.21 1.92 0.66
C THR A 304 19.67 1.90 -0.76
N ALA A 305 20.41 2.49 -1.70
CA ALA A 305 20.00 2.49 -3.11
C ALA A 305 19.79 1.07 -3.65
N ARG A 306 20.69 0.15 -3.29
CA ARG A 306 20.63 -1.25 -3.70
C ARG A 306 19.49 -2.01 -3.02
N HIS A 307 19.28 -1.80 -1.73
CA HIS A 307 18.21 -2.44 -0.95
C HIS A 307 16.84 -2.04 -1.49
N ILE A 308 16.56 -0.76 -1.58
CA ILE A 308 15.28 -0.23 -2.10
C ILE A 308 15.04 -0.67 -3.56
N SER A 309 16.06 -0.61 -4.42
CA SER A 309 15.97 -1.08 -5.80
C SER A 309 15.65 -2.57 -5.89
N ARG A 310 16.24 -3.40 -5.02
CA ARG A 310 15.98 -4.83 -4.95
C ARG A 310 14.55 -5.12 -4.51
N GLU A 311 14.04 -4.44 -3.49
CA GLU A 311 12.67 -4.63 -3.01
C GLU A 311 11.64 -4.25 -4.08
N LEU A 312 11.80 -3.10 -4.73
CA LEU A 312 10.95 -2.69 -5.86
C LEU A 312 10.98 -3.72 -6.99
N ALA A 313 12.17 -4.19 -7.37
CA ALA A 313 12.31 -5.21 -8.41
C ALA A 313 11.73 -6.57 -7.97
N THR A 314 11.82 -6.92 -6.68
CA THR A 314 11.18 -8.12 -6.12
C THR A 314 9.66 -8.00 -6.19
N TYR A 315 9.10 -6.86 -5.85
CA TYR A 315 7.66 -6.64 -5.86
C TYR A 315 7.06 -6.61 -7.27
N PHE A 316 7.72 -5.92 -8.21
CA PHE A 316 7.16 -5.69 -9.55
C PHE A 316 7.66 -6.66 -10.64
N VAL A 317 8.82 -7.28 -10.50
CA VAL A 317 9.44 -8.04 -11.59
C VAL A 317 9.49 -9.53 -11.29
N THR A 318 10.26 -9.96 -10.29
CA THR A 318 10.44 -11.38 -9.94
C THR A 318 10.98 -11.55 -8.53
N ASP A 319 10.75 -12.70 -7.91
CA ASP A 319 11.21 -13.00 -6.55
C ASP A 319 12.73 -12.96 -6.41
N ASP A 320 13.48 -13.23 -7.48
CA ASP A 320 14.94 -13.10 -7.55
C ASP A 320 15.33 -12.20 -8.73
N PRO A 321 15.32 -10.87 -8.53
CA PRO A 321 15.63 -9.93 -9.61
C PRO A 321 17.10 -9.99 -10.01
N PRO A 322 17.41 -9.96 -11.34
CA PRO A 322 18.77 -9.96 -11.85
C PRO A 322 19.59 -8.80 -11.26
N ALA A 323 20.83 -9.09 -10.90
CA ALA A 323 21.74 -8.08 -10.34
C ALA A 323 21.91 -6.87 -11.27
N SER A 324 21.93 -7.09 -12.60
CA SER A 324 22.01 -6.02 -13.60
C SER A 324 20.88 -5.00 -13.48
N LEU A 325 19.63 -5.47 -13.32
CA LEU A 325 18.47 -4.60 -13.13
C LEU A 325 18.59 -3.79 -11.82
N VAL A 326 18.90 -4.48 -10.72
CA VAL A 326 19.08 -3.84 -9.41
C VAL A 326 20.18 -2.79 -9.45
N ASP A 327 21.30 -3.08 -10.14
CA ASP A 327 22.42 -2.13 -10.27
C ASP A 327 22.02 -0.87 -11.08
N GLU A 328 21.26 -1.00 -12.17
CA GLU A 328 20.80 0.15 -12.96
C GLU A 328 19.78 1.00 -12.18
N MET A 329 18.84 0.36 -11.48
CA MET A 329 17.90 1.05 -10.61
C MET A 329 18.65 1.78 -9.47
N SER A 330 19.65 1.15 -8.84
CA SER A 330 20.46 1.75 -7.76
C SER A 330 21.26 2.95 -8.25
N LYS A 331 21.84 2.89 -9.46
CA LYS A 331 22.50 4.05 -10.07
C LYS A 331 21.51 5.20 -10.31
N THR A 332 20.31 4.89 -10.75
CA THR A 332 19.26 5.92 -10.92
C THR A 332 18.87 6.51 -9.58
N PHE A 333 18.66 5.70 -8.54
CA PHE A 333 18.37 6.17 -7.19
C PHE A 333 19.42 7.18 -6.70
N LEU A 334 20.70 6.85 -6.79
CA LEU A 334 21.78 7.73 -6.35
C LEU A 334 21.87 9.04 -7.18
N ARG A 335 21.73 8.94 -8.51
CA ARG A 335 21.80 10.12 -9.40
C ARG A 335 20.63 11.08 -9.24
N SER A 336 19.46 10.56 -8.91
CA SER A 336 18.21 11.31 -8.76
C SER A 336 17.92 11.75 -7.31
N ASN A 337 18.86 11.52 -6.36
CA ASN A 337 18.65 11.72 -4.93
C ASN A 337 17.42 10.97 -4.39
N GLY A 338 17.23 9.71 -4.82
CA GLY A 338 16.15 8.87 -4.35
C GLY A 338 14.77 9.20 -4.96
N ASP A 339 14.70 9.77 -6.14
CA ASP A 339 13.44 9.96 -6.88
C ASP A 339 12.83 8.61 -7.23
N ILE A 340 11.74 8.26 -6.55
CA ILE A 340 11.06 6.97 -6.66
C ILE A 340 10.46 6.79 -8.06
N ALA A 341 9.87 7.84 -8.64
CA ALA A 341 9.30 7.79 -9.97
C ALA A 341 10.37 7.51 -11.03
N ALA A 342 11.56 8.12 -10.91
CA ALA A 342 12.68 7.87 -11.80
C ALA A 342 13.22 6.43 -11.68
N VAL A 343 13.28 5.88 -10.47
CA VAL A 343 13.69 4.48 -10.23
C VAL A 343 12.68 3.50 -10.83
N LEU A 344 11.38 3.73 -10.62
CA LEU A 344 10.30 2.95 -11.23
C LEU A 344 10.35 3.03 -12.76
N ARG A 345 10.58 4.21 -13.32
CA ARG A 345 10.74 4.37 -14.77
C ARG A 345 11.88 3.53 -15.32
N THR A 346 13.04 3.55 -14.64
CA THR A 346 14.21 2.71 -15.01
C THR A 346 13.84 1.22 -14.99
N MET A 347 13.11 0.76 -13.98
CA MET A 347 12.63 -0.62 -13.87
C MET A 347 11.67 -0.98 -15.01
N ILE A 348 10.67 -0.14 -15.27
CA ILE A 348 9.61 -0.40 -16.26
C ILE A 348 10.18 -0.43 -17.69
N ASP A 349 11.15 0.41 -18.00
CA ASP A 349 11.80 0.47 -19.31
C ASP A 349 12.79 -0.70 -19.52
N ALA A 350 13.13 -1.47 -18.47
CA ALA A 350 14.06 -2.59 -18.58
C ALA A 350 13.41 -3.80 -19.29
N PRO A 351 14.17 -4.55 -20.11
CA PRO A 351 13.67 -5.75 -20.77
C PRO A 351 13.23 -6.84 -19.79
N GLU A 352 13.82 -6.90 -18.60
CA GLU A 352 13.48 -7.83 -17.53
C GLU A 352 12.05 -7.61 -17.04
N PHE A 353 11.59 -6.37 -16.93
CA PHE A 353 10.21 -6.06 -16.58
C PHE A 353 9.24 -6.62 -17.62
N SER A 354 9.45 -6.29 -18.90
CA SER A 354 8.59 -6.78 -19.98
C SER A 354 8.58 -8.32 -20.06
N ALA A 355 9.71 -8.97 -19.79
CA ALA A 355 9.84 -10.43 -19.79
C ALA A 355 9.16 -11.09 -18.58
N SER A 356 8.90 -10.36 -17.51
CA SER A 356 8.31 -10.87 -16.27
C SER A 356 6.77 -10.74 -16.22
N THR A 357 6.16 -9.92 -17.07
CA THR A 357 4.71 -9.70 -17.07
C THR A 357 3.95 -11.02 -17.25
N GLY A 358 2.88 -11.21 -16.47
CA GLY A 358 2.10 -12.46 -16.43
C GLY A 358 2.81 -13.66 -15.77
N LYS A 359 3.93 -13.45 -15.06
CA LYS A 359 4.69 -14.54 -14.41
C LYS A 359 4.75 -14.41 -12.88
N LYS A 360 4.82 -13.20 -12.34
CA LYS A 360 4.87 -12.97 -10.89
C LYS A 360 3.53 -13.34 -10.27
N PHE A 361 3.56 -14.20 -9.26
CA PHE A 361 2.38 -14.59 -8.49
C PHE A 361 1.85 -13.39 -7.71
N LYS A 362 0.54 -13.17 -7.73
CA LYS A 362 -0.13 -12.10 -6.99
C LYS A 362 -0.13 -12.41 -5.50
N ASP A 363 0.32 -11.46 -4.68
CA ASP A 363 0.01 -11.48 -3.26
C ASP A 363 -1.52 -11.38 -3.02
N PRO A 364 -2.01 -11.61 -1.79
CA PRO A 364 -3.44 -11.56 -1.51
C PRO A 364 -4.10 -10.22 -1.83
N VAL A 365 -3.42 -9.09 -1.56
CA VAL A 365 -3.99 -7.75 -1.85
C VAL A 365 -4.16 -7.58 -3.35
N ARG A 366 -3.12 -7.85 -4.15
CA ARG A 366 -3.23 -7.81 -5.61
C ARG A 366 -4.28 -8.78 -6.16
N TYR A 367 -4.35 -9.98 -5.63
CA TYR A 367 -5.34 -10.98 -6.06
C TYR A 367 -6.77 -10.51 -5.81
N VAL A 368 -7.08 -10.10 -4.58
CA VAL A 368 -8.44 -9.68 -4.21
C VAL A 368 -8.86 -8.41 -4.93
N MET A 369 -8.01 -7.38 -4.95
CA MET A 369 -8.33 -6.13 -5.62
C MET A 369 -8.51 -6.32 -7.12
N SER A 370 -7.62 -7.09 -7.79
CA SER A 370 -7.75 -7.35 -9.22
C SER A 370 -9.00 -8.17 -9.57
N ALA A 371 -9.41 -9.10 -8.69
CA ALA A 371 -10.63 -9.88 -8.90
C ALA A 371 -11.90 -9.00 -8.80
N VAL A 372 -11.96 -8.12 -7.80
CA VAL A 372 -13.10 -7.21 -7.61
C VAL A 372 -13.16 -6.18 -8.73
N ARG A 373 -12.02 -5.57 -9.10
CA ARG A 373 -11.93 -4.58 -10.20
C ARG A 373 -12.36 -5.17 -11.53
N LEU A 374 -11.87 -6.36 -11.86
CA LEU A 374 -12.22 -7.02 -13.12
C LEU A 374 -13.68 -7.48 -13.15
N ALA A 375 -14.22 -7.96 -12.03
CA ALA A 375 -15.58 -8.50 -11.95
C ALA A 375 -16.69 -7.42 -11.97
N TYR A 376 -16.38 -6.22 -11.43
CA TYR A 376 -17.40 -5.20 -11.15
C TYR A 376 -16.97 -3.79 -11.60
N GLU A 377 -16.19 -3.70 -12.65
CA GLU A 377 -15.56 -2.48 -13.12
C GLU A 377 -16.48 -1.25 -13.17
N ASP A 378 -17.71 -1.43 -13.68
CA ASP A 378 -18.70 -0.37 -13.89
C ASP A 378 -19.63 -0.15 -12.69
N LYS A 379 -19.34 -0.81 -11.55
CA LYS A 379 -20.14 -0.76 -10.33
C LYS A 379 -19.28 -0.39 -9.11
N VAL A 380 -19.72 0.61 -8.37
CA VAL A 380 -19.10 0.95 -7.09
C VAL A 380 -19.67 0.07 -6.00
N ILE A 381 -18.78 -0.65 -5.29
CA ILE A 381 -19.19 -1.49 -4.14
C ILE A 381 -19.74 -0.59 -3.02
N LEU A 382 -20.68 -1.12 -2.24
CA LEU A 382 -21.32 -0.42 -1.12
C LEU A 382 -20.81 -0.92 0.24
N ASN A 383 -20.11 -2.06 0.26
CA ASN A 383 -19.59 -2.70 1.47
C ASN A 383 -18.17 -3.20 1.25
N THR A 384 -17.22 -2.62 1.96
CA THR A 384 -15.80 -3.01 1.90
C THR A 384 -15.45 -4.14 2.86
N GLN A 385 -16.35 -4.50 3.80
CA GLN A 385 -16.08 -5.52 4.82
C GLN A 385 -15.75 -6.92 4.23
N PRO A 386 -16.43 -7.40 3.17
CA PRO A 386 -16.03 -8.65 2.53
C PRO A 386 -14.59 -8.65 2.05
N VAL A 387 -14.12 -7.55 1.42
CA VAL A 387 -12.74 -7.39 0.95
C VAL A 387 -11.77 -7.46 2.12
N GLN A 388 -11.99 -6.71 3.19
CA GLN A 388 -11.16 -6.73 4.40
C GLN A 388 -11.11 -8.15 5.02
N ASN A 389 -12.24 -8.85 5.06
CA ASN A 389 -12.31 -10.22 5.57
C ASN A 389 -11.51 -11.21 4.71
N TRP A 390 -11.55 -11.07 3.37
CA TRP A 390 -10.78 -11.93 2.47
C TRP A 390 -9.28 -11.72 2.65
N LEU A 391 -8.82 -10.47 2.77
CA LEU A 391 -7.41 -10.15 3.03
C LEU A 391 -6.94 -10.76 4.36
N ASN A 392 -7.75 -10.65 5.42
CA ASN A 392 -7.44 -11.28 6.71
C ASN A 392 -7.39 -12.82 6.61
N ARG A 393 -8.30 -13.44 5.87
CA ARG A 393 -8.33 -14.90 5.66
C ARG A 393 -7.14 -15.39 4.84
N LEU A 394 -6.63 -14.58 3.94
CA LEU A 394 -5.41 -14.80 3.16
C LEU A 394 -4.15 -14.38 3.91
N ALA A 395 -4.26 -14.02 5.20
CA ALA A 395 -3.17 -13.62 6.08
C ALA A 395 -2.39 -12.36 5.63
N GLU A 396 -2.97 -11.52 4.76
CA GLU A 396 -2.43 -10.21 4.37
C GLU A 396 -3.45 -9.10 4.66
N GLY A 397 -3.96 -9.08 5.90
CA GLY A 397 -4.90 -8.04 6.36
C GLY A 397 -4.24 -6.67 6.45
N LEU A 398 -4.96 -5.61 6.05
CA LEU A 398 -4.46 -4.24 6.10
C LEU A 398 -4.02 -3.88 7.53
N TYR A 399 -2.83 -3.28 7.66
CA TYR A 399 -2.22 -2.80 8.91
C TYR A 399 -1.99 -3.88 9.98
N ASN A 400 -1.97 -5.17 9.60
CA ASN A 400 -2.06 -6.28 10.55
C ASN A 400 -0.79 -7.16 10.65
N TYR A 401 0.30 -6.81 9.98
CA TYR A 401 1.55 -7.53 10.14
C TYR A 401 2.25 -7.16 11.44
N GLN A 402 2.73 -8.18 12.19
CA GLN A 402 3.17 -7.97 13.57
C GLN A 402 4.58 -7.44 13.71
N THR A 403 5.46 -7.76 12.78
CA THR A 403 6.88 -7.40 12.84
C THR A 403 7.23 -6.28 11.85
N PRO A 404 8.28 -5.49 12.10
CA PRO A 404 8.58 -4.29 11.31
C PRO A 404 9.04 -4.58 9.87
N ASP A 405 9.43 -5.81 9.55
CA ASP A 405 9.84 -6.25 8.22
C ASP A 405 8.71 -6.35 7.18
N GLY A 406 7.44 -6.21 7.62
CA GLY A 406 6.28 -6.27 6.73
C GLY A 406 6.00 -7.65 6.13
N TYR A 407 4.94 -7.73 5.31
CA TYR A 407 4.56 -8.96 4.61
C TYR A 407 5.61 -9.37 3.58
N PRO A 408 5.86 -10.68 3.41
CA PRO A 408 6.81 -11.18 2.42
C PRO A 408 6.43 -10.80 0.99
N LEU A 409 7.41 -10.38 0.19
CA LEU A 409 7.21 -10.03 -1.23
C LEU A 409 7.29 -11.22 -2.17
N ALA A 410 7.81 -12.37 -1.71
CA ALA A 410 8.03 -13.55 -2.53
C ALA A 410 6.79 -14.43 -2.65
N ALA A 411 6.57 -15.03 -3.81
CA ALA A 411 5.45 -15.90 -4.11
C ALA A 411 5.32 -17.10 -3.15
N SER A 412 6.45 -17.63 -2.67
CA SER A 412 6.50 -18.79 -1.77
C SER A 412 5.74 -18.60 -0.44
N ALA A 413 5.47 -17.36 -0.04
CA ALA A 413 4.62 -17.07 1.12
C ALA A 413 3.12 -17.21 0.81
N TRP A 414 2.72 -17.17 -0.46
CA TRP A 414 1.34 -17.00 -0.91
C TRP A 414 0.80 -18.12 -1.81
N ASP A 415 1.64 -19.07 -2.24
CA ASP A 415 1.27 -20.15 -3.16
C ASP A 415 1.04 -21.51 -2.44
N GLY A 416 1.03 -21.52 -1.12
CA GLY A 416 0.77 -22.73 -0.34
C GLY A 416 -0.67 -23.26 -0.48
N PRO A 417 -0.91 -24.56 -0.24
CA PRO A 417 -2.23 -25.19 -0.45
C PRO A 417 -3.40 -24.49 0.24
N GLY A 418 -3.23 -24.06 1.50
CA GLY A 418 -4.28 -23.35 2.24
C GLY A 418 -4.59 -21.96 1.65
N GLN A 419 -3.58 -21.27 1.11
CA GLN A 419 -3.75 -20.01 0.39
C GLN A 419 -4.56 -20.23 -0.90
N ILE A 420 -4.23 -21.27 -1.66
CA ILE A 420 -4.93 -21.60 -2.91
C ILE A 420 -6.38 -22.00 -2.65
N GLU A 421 -6.64 -22.82 -1.63
CA GLU A 421 -8.02 -23.18 -1.22
C GLU A 421 -8.84 -21.94 -0.87
N THR A 422 -8.29 -21.05 -0.06
CA THR A 422 -8.95 -19.79 0.31
C THR A 422 -9.24 -18.92 -0.92
N ARG A 423 -8.31 -18.84 -1.90
CA ARG A 423 -8.54 -18.14 -3.17
C ARG A 423 -9.68 -18.73 -3.97
N PHE A 424 -9.81 -20.06 -4.02
CA PHE A 424 -10.96 -20.71 -4.69
C PHE A 424 -12.29 -20.35 -4.03
N GLU A 425 -12.34 -20.30 -2.70
CA GLU A 425 -13.55 -19.87 -2.00
C GLU A 425 -13.91 -18.41 -2.28
N ILE A 426 -12.90 -17.51 -2.32
CA ILE A 426 -13.09 -16.09 -2.66
C ILE A 426 -13.54 -15.95 -4.11
N ALA A 427 -12.89 -16.67 -5.04
CA ALA A 427 -13.28 -16.72 -6.44
C ALA A 427 -14.75 -17.13 -6.61
N ARG A 428 -15.21 -18.12 -5.84
CA ARG A 428 -16.61 -18.55 -5.85
C ARG A 428 -17.55 -17.44 -5.34
N GLN A 429 -17.19 -16.74 -4.26
CA GLN A 429 -18.02 -15.66 -3.73
C GLN A 429 -18.11 -14.48 -4.72
N ILE A 430 -17.00 -14.08 -5.32
CA ILE A 430 -16.96 -13.01 -6.31
C ILE A 430 -17.68 -13.45 -7.59
N GLY A 431 -17.30 -14.59 -8.17
CA GLY A 431 -17.79 -15.07 -9.45
C GLY A 431 -19.29 -15.39 -9.50
N SER A 432 -19.88 -15.81 -8.35
CA SER A 432 -21.31 -16.03 -8.22
C SER A 432 -22.12 -14.78 -7.87
N GLY A 433 -21.48 -13.65 -7.55
CA GLY A 433 -22.15 -12.45 -7.07
C GLY A 433 -22.67 -12.54 -5.63
N SER A 434 -22.26 -13.55 -4.85
CA SER A 434 -22.76 -13.79 -3.48
C SER A 434 -21.91 -13.12 -2.39
N ALA A 435 -20.96 -12.28 -2.77
CA ALA A 435 -19.97 -11.67 -1.87
C ALA A 435 -20.54 -10.62 -0.89
N GLY A 436 -21.73 -10.09 -1.14
CA GLY A 436 -22.34 -9.04 -0.32
C GLY A 436 -21.73 -7.66 -0.52
N LEU A 437 -20.94 -7.44 -1.57
CA LEU A 437 -20.27 -6.17 -1.87
C LEU A 437 -21.24 -5.01 -2.13
N PHE A 438 -22.46 -5.30 -2.60
CA PHE A 438 -23.48 -4.32 -2.95
C PHE A 438 -24.61 -4.26 -1.91
N LYS A 439 -24.47 -4.97 -0.80
CA LYS A 439 -25.36 -4.89 0.36
C LYS A 439 -24.81 -3.82 1.31
N PRO A 440 -25.48 -2.67 1.45
CA PRO A 440 -24.99 -1.58 2.29
C PRO A 440 -24.78 -2.02 3.72
N ASP A 441 -23.67 -1.60 4.33
CA ASP A 441 -23.42 -1.76 5.76
C ASP A 441 -23.90 -0.53 6.55
N MET A 442 -24.48 0.46 5.84
CA MET A 442 -25.00 1.68 6.43
C MET A 442 -26.52 1.77 6.31
N PRO A 443 -27.23 2.14 7.41
CA PRO A 443 -28.68 2.37 7.38
C PRO A 443 -29.06 3.45 6.36
N GLY A 444 -30.10 3.18 5.56
CA GLY A 444 -30.67 4.17 4.64
C GLY A 444 -30.03 4.20 3.25
N VAL A 445 -28.98 3.44 3.01
CA VAL A 445 -28.43 3.24 1.66
C VAL A 445 -29.16 2.07 0.98
N ALA A 446 -29.66 2.30 -0.25
CA ALA A 446 -30.36 1.26 -1.01
C ALA A 446 -29.38 0.18 -1.49
N ASP A 447 -29.81 -1.07 -1.45
CA ASP A 447 -29.09 -2.16 -2.11
C ASP A 447 -29.02 -1.93 -3.61
N ASN A 448 -27.85 -2.16 -4.21
CA ASN A 448 -27.60 -2.00 -5.64
C ASN A 448 -26.95 -3.28 -6.19
N PRO A 449 -27.72 -4.38 -6.28
CA PRO A 449 -27.17 -5.68 -6.67
C PRO A 449 -26.50 -5.59 -8.05
N ALA A 450 -25.34 -6.24 -8.14
CA ALA A 450 -24.59 -6.37 -9.37
C ALA A 450 -24.11 -7.80 -9.57
N PHE A 451 -24.04 -8.20 -10.82
CA PHE A 451 -23.48 -9.50 -11.21
C PHE A 451 -22.11 -9.29 -11.85
N PRO A 452 -21.15 -10.19 -11.58
CA PRO A 452 -19.82 -10.08 -12.18
C PRO A 452 -19.87 -10.31 -13.69
N GLN A 453 -19.15 -9.46 -14.44
CA GLN A 453 -19.08 -9.49 -15.89
C GLN A 453 -17.63 -9.57 -16.37
N ILE A 454 -16.98 -10.70 -16.08
CA ILE A 454 -15.56 -10.91 -16.42
C ILE A 454 -15.37 -11.19 -17.90
N GLU A 455 -16.31 -11.91 -18.53
CA GLU A 455 -16.33 -12.14 -19.97
C GLU A 455 -16.89 -10.90 -20.70
N ASN A 456 -16.10 -9.84 -20.74
CA ASN A 456 -16.43 -8.54 -21.30
C ASN A 456 -15.49 -8.17 -22.47
N ALA A 457 -15.59 -6.91 -22.94
CA ALA A 457 -14.74 -6.42 -24.02
C ALA A 457 -13.24 -6.55 -23.72
N LEU A 458 -12.81 -6.28 -22.50
CA LEU A 458 -11.41 -6.42 -22.09
C LEU A 458 -10.91 -7.87 -22.21
N TYR A 459 -11.77 -8.85 -21.86
CA TYR A 459 -11.47 -10.25 -22.02
C TYR A 459 -11.26 -10.62 -23.51
N PHE A 460 -12.19 -10.31 -24.38
CA PHE A 460 -12.11 -10.68 -25.80
C PHE A 460 -11.02 -9.91 -26.53
N ASP A 461 -10.79 -8.66 -26.20
CA ASP A 461 -9.84 -7.80 -26.90
C ASP A 461 -8.37 -8.04 -26.47
N GLY A 462 -8.12 -8.50 -25.26
CA GLY A 462 -6.75 -8.62 -24.75
C GLY A 462 -6.50 -9.80 -23.83
N LEU A 463 -7.29 -9.95 -22.77
CA LEU A 463 -7.03 -10.93 -21.71
C LEU A 463 -7.01 -12.36 -22.21
N GLN A 464 -7.94 -12.76 -23.08
CA GLN A 464 -8.01 -14.09 -23.67
C GLN A 464 -6.70 -14.52 -24.34
N GLN A 465 -5.96 -13.57 -24.93
CA GLN A 465 -4.70 -13.85 -25.61
C GLN A 465 -3.56 -14.17 -24.65
N THR A 466 -3.66 -13.77 -23.37
CA THR A 466 -2.67 -14.03 -22.33
C THR A 466 -2.83 -15.41 -21.70
N LEU A 467 -3.99 -16.06 -21.86
CA LEU A 467 -4.30 -17.32 -21.22
C LEU A 467 -3.58 -18.51 -21.89
N ARG A 468 -3.09 -19.41 -21.06
CA ARG A 468 -2.54 -20.69 -21.53
C ARG A 468 -3.63 -21.58 -22.11
N PRO A 469 -3.27 -22.47 -23.06
CA PRO A 469 -4.25 -23.39 -23.66
C PRO A 469 -5.03 -24.22 -22.65
N ALA A 470 -4.38 -24.66 -21.55
CA ALA A 470 -5.04 -25.43 -20.49
C ALA A 470 -6.14 -24.62 -19.77
N THR A 471 -5.89 -23.35 -19.47
CA THR A 471 -6.91 -22.47 -18.85
C THR A 471 -8.07 -22.26 -19.80
N ARG A 472 -7.81 -21.98 -21.08
CA ARG A 472 -8.88 -21.83 -22.09
C ARG A 472 -9.75 -23.08 -22.19
N ALA A 473 -9.14 -24.25 -22.27
CA ALA A 473 -9.88 -25.52 -22.33
C ALA A 473 -10.81 -25.72 -21.14
N VAL A 474 -10.38 -25.35 -19.92
CA VAL A 474 -11.22 -25.43 -18.73
C VAL A 474 -12.37 -24.41 -18.78
N LEU A 475 -12.11 -23.21 -19.28
CA LEU A 475 -13.15 -22.17 -19.43
C LEU A 475 -14.21 -22.57 -20.48
N ASP A 476 -13.82 -23.27 -21.53
CA ASP A 476 -14.72 -23.79 -22.56
C ASP A 476 -15.68 -24.87 -22.02
N GLU A 477 -15.38 -25.50 -20.88
CA GLU A 477 -16.23 -26.50 -20.20
C GLU A 477 -17.26 -25.87 -19.24
N ALA A 478 -17.22 -24.55 -19.01
CA ALA A 478 -18.12 -23.86 -18.10
C ALA A 478 -19.59 -24.04 -18.47
N GLN A 479 -20.44 -24.35 -17.48
CA GLN A 479 -21.88 -24.62 -17.68
C GLN A 479 -22.75 -23.37 -17.53
N SER A 480 -22.19 -22.28 -17.00
CA SER A 480 -22.87 -21.01 -16.80
C SER A 480 -21.88 -19.85 -16.74
N PRO A 481 -22.33 -18.59 -16.92
CA PRO A 481 -21.47 -17.42 -16.71
C PRO A 481 -20.86 -17.36 -15.32
N GLN A 482 -21.60 -17.78 -14.28
CA GLN A 482 -21.08 -17.83 -12.91
C GLN A 482 -19.97 -18.86 -12.78
N ASP A 483 -20.16 -20.04 -13.37
CA ASP A 483 -19.14 -21.10 -13.37
C ASP A 483 -17.89 -20.64 -14.11
N TRP A 484 -18.06 -20.03 -15.26
CA TRP A 484 -16.97 -19.43 -16.02
C TRP A 484 -16.17 -18.41 -15.20
N ASN A 485 -16.85 -17.48 -14.52
CA ASN A 485 -16.22 -16.47 -13.66
C ASN A 485 -15.41 -17.12 -12.53
N VAL A 486 -15.96 -18.16 -11.88
CA VAL A 486 -15.28 -18.89 -10.81
C VAL A 486 -14.04 -19.61 -11.32
N LEU A 487 -14.16 -20.32 -12.44
CA LEU A 487 -13.03 -21.02 -13.08
C LEU A 487 -11.92 -20.05 -13.48
N PHE A 488 -12.28 -18.89 -14.05
CA PHE A 488 -11.31 -17.88 -14.44
C PHE A 488 -10.56 -17.32 -13.24
N LEU A 489 -11.26 -16.83 -12.20
CA LEU A 489 -10.65 -16.26 -10.99
C LEU A 489 -9.86 -17.30 -10.19
N SER A 490 -10.16 -18.58 -10.35
CA SER A 490 -9.43 -19.71 -9.75
C SER A 490 -8.23 -20.16 -10.59
N SER A 491 -8.08 -19.64 -11.80
CA SER A 491 -7.05 -20.11 -12.72
C SER A 491 -5.65 -19.66 -12.31
N PRO A 492 -4.63 -20.48 -12.59
CA PRO A 492 -3.24 -20.09 -12.37
C PRO A 492 -2.81 -18.88 -13.23
N ASP A 493 -3.51 -18.57 -14.32
CA ASP A 493 -3.23 -17.41 -15.17
C ASP A 493 -3.75 -16.12 -14.52
N PHE A 494 -4.88 -16.15 -13.84
CA PHE A 494 -5.37 -15.00 -13.09
C PHE A 494 -4.54 -14.72 -11.82
N MET A 495 -3.99 -15.76 -11.21
CA MET A 495 -3.17 -15.64 -9.99
C MET A 495 -1.76 -15.08 -10.23
N ARG A 496 -1.39 -14.74 -11.47
CA ARG A 496 -0.06 -14.25 -11.85
C ARG A 496 -0.06 -12.86 -12.43
#